data_9305ea8f87e095f196f8f7ef89f827df
#
_entry.id   9305ea8f87e095f196f8f7ef89f827df
#
_cell.length_a   1.000
_cell.length_b   1.000
_cell.length_c   1.000
_cell.angle_alpha   90.00
_cell.angle_beta   90.00
_cell.angle_gamma   90.00
#
_symmetry.space_group_name_H-M   'P 1'
#
loop_
_entity.id
_entity.type
_entity.pdbx_description
1 polymer ?
#
loop_
_entity_poly.entity_id
_entity_poly.type
_entity_poly.pdbx_seq_one_letter_code
_entity_poly.pdbx_strand_id
1 'polypeptide(L)'
;MEKSYYFSKNELVLLLGTGNVTEIYGFQMPSESEFDDNAFTMALYQLVKRGCIEIVQELELSKDMKWMMEVLRTCKKVLSVVSAKGCEQKCWYLAQSGALVMELPILSEEVRVRLISQEKITEEIFAGTDLTEKPLENEATGRKIENFQSSIKKEGEELLENLSINMDTSQKDILEIEDANGIKNIVSVWDVADMKVHALVERLVFYEGSLGYRVLVLKDESRQVVFDSIEFRKKLQESLL
;
A
#
# COMPACT_ATOMS: atom_id res chain seq x y z
N MET A 1 -0.29 20.77 -3.71
CA MET A 1 -1.19 20.89 -2.54
C MET A 1 -1.85 19.53 -2.37
N GLU A 2 -1.63 18.87 -1.26
CA GLU A 2 -2.24 17.58 -1.01
C GLU A 2 -3.72 17.77 -0.69
N LYS A 3 -4.58 16.99 -1.36
CA LYS A 3 -6.01 16.96 -1.09
C LYS A 3 -6.38 15.60 -0.53
N SER A 4 -7.14 15.60 0.56
CA SER A 4 -7.69 14.39 1.17
C SER A 4 -9.21 14.38 1.00
N TYR A 5 -9.73 13.23 0.63
CA TYR A 5 -11.15 12.96 0.50
C TYR A 5 -11.53 11.78 1.37
N TYR A 6 -12.72 11.81 1.91
CA TYR A 6 -13.31 10.72 2.69
C TYR A 6 -14.57 10.27 1.98
N PHE A 7 -14.66 9.00 1.65
CA PHE A 7 -15.79 8.42 0.95
C PHE A 7 -16.35 7.24 1.74
N SER A 8 -17.67 7.15 1.82
CA SER A 8 -18.27 5.87 2.15
C SER A 8 -18.00 4.86 1.03
N LYS A 9 -18.14 3.57 1.31
CA LYS A 9 -17.99 2.52 0.28
C LYS A 9 -18.90 2.78 -0.91
N ASN A 10 -20.17 3.17 -0.67
CA ASN A 10 -21.14 3.44 -1.72
C ASN A 10 -20.80 4.66 -2.57
N GLU A 11 -20.26 5.72 -1.95
CA GLU A 11 -19.77 6.89 -2.68
C GLU A 11 -18.58 6.54 -3.57
N LEU A 12 -17.65 5.72 -3.06
CA LEU A 12 -16.49 5.28 -3.85
C LEU A 12 -16.93 4.41 -5.02
N VAL A 13 -17.88 3.47 -4.82
CA VAL A 13 -18.45 2.64 -5.89
C VAL A 13 -19.06 3.50 -6.99
N LEU A 14 -19.86 4.51 -6.62
CA LEU A 14 -20.48 5.41 -7.59
C LEU A 14 -19.44 6.23 -8.36
N LEU A 15 -18.40 6.74 -7.69
CA LEU A 15 -17.30 7.44 -8.34
C LEU A 15 -16.54 6.53 -9.32
N LEU A 16 -16.21 5.30 -8.91
CA LEU A 16 -15.52 4.32 -9.75
C LEU A 16 -16.37 3.99 -10.99
N GLY A 17 -17.67 3.72 -10.80
CA GLY A 17 -18.59 3.44 -11.91
C GLY A 17 -18.70 4.62 -12.87
N THR A 18 -18.86 5.86 -12.37
CA THR A 18 -18.90 7.08 -13.19
C THR A 18 -17.57 7.28 -13.95
N GLY A 19 -16.45 6.87 -13.36
CA GLY A 19 -15.11 6.92 -13.97
C GLY A 19 -14.77 5.73 -14.86
N ASN A 20 -15.67 4.78 -15.08
CA ASN A 20 -15.41 3.52 -15.80
C ASN A 20 -14.24 2.71 -15.21
N VAL A 21 -14.14 2.68 -13.88
CA VAL A 21 -13.20 1.85 -13.13
C VAL A 21 -13.99 0.70 -12.51
N THR A 22 -13.77 -0.51 -12.98
CA THR A 22 -14.56 -1.68 -12.59
C THR A 22 -13.97 -2.46 -11.42
N GLU A 23 -12.67 -2.34 -11.20
CA GLU A 23 -11.95 -3.09 -10.17
C GLU A 23 -10.75 -2.28 -9.71
N ILE A 24 -10.47 -2.31 -8.42
CA ILE A 24 -9.24 -1.77 -7.85
C ILE A 24 -8.71 -2.70 -6.76
N TYR A 25 -7.41 -2.83 -6.68
CA TYR A 25 -6.77 -3.66 -5.67
C TYR A 25 -7.08 -3.17 -4.25
N GLY A 26 -7.36 -4.10 -3.37
CA GLY A 26 -7.58 -3.82 -1.94
C GLY A 26 -8.97 -3.29 -1.58
N PHE A 27 -9.81 -2.95 -2.56
CA PHE A 27 -11.19 -2.55 -2.32
C PHE A 27 -12.15 -3.59 -2.88
N GLN A 28 -12.96 -4.16 -2.00
CA GLN A 28 -13.98 -5.10 -2.39
C GLN A 28 -15.25 -4.34 -2.77
N MET A 29 -15.65 -4.48 -4.03
CA MET A 29 -16.92 -3.93 -4.50
C MET A 29 -18.08 -4.60 -3.75
N PRO A 30 -19.06 -3.84 -3.24
CA PRO A 30 -20.25 -4.40 -2.64
C PRO A 30 -21.06 -5.23 -3.66
N SER A 31 -21.80 -6.19 -3.18
CA SER A 31 -22.74 -6.94 -4.02
C SER A 31 -23.90 -6.05 -4.49
N GLU A 32 -24.57 -6.44 -5.56
CA GLU A 32 -25.75 -5.69 -6.06
C GLU A 32 -26.84 -5.51 -4.98
N SER A 33 -26.96 -6.47 -4.05
CA SER A 33 -27.93 -6.38 -2.96
C SER A 33 -27.54 -5.38 -1.85
N GLU A 34 -26.26 -5.02 -1.76
CA GLU A 34 -25.75 -4.03 -0.80
C GLU A 34 -25.76 -2.60 -1.36
N PHE A 35 -25.93 -2.48 -2.67
CA PHE A 35 -25.95 -1.18 -3.37
C PHE A 35 -27.31 -0.96 -4.06
N ASP A 36 -28.34 -0.77 -3.23
CA ASP A 36 -29.70 -0.52 -3.68
C ASP A 36 -29.93 0.93 -4.15
N ASP A 37 -31.14 1.21 -4.64
CA ASP A 37 -31.53 2.55 -5.14
C ASP A 37 -31.40 3.65 -4.07
N ASN A 38 -31.65 3.34 -2.80
CA ASN A 38 -31.52 4.30 -1.71
C ASN A 38 -30.04 4.61 -1.44
N ALA A 39 -29.20 3.58 -1.39
CA ALA A 39 -27.74 3.72 -1.23
C ALA A 39 -27.16 4.53 -2.40
N PHE A 40 -27.58 4.25 -3.64
CA PHE A 40 -27.21 5.04 -4.82
C PHE A 40 -27.63 6.51 -4.69
N THR A 41 -28.89 6.78 -4.37
CA THR A 41 -29.41 8.13 -4.26
C THR A 41 -28.69 8.93 -3.18
N MET A 42 -28.43 8.33 -2.02
CA MET A 42 -27.71 8.98 -0.93
C MET A 42 -26.26 9.27 -1.29
N ALA A 43 -25.56 8.30 -1.91
CA ALA A 43 -24.19 8.47 -2.38
C ALA A 43 -24.10 9.60 -3.42
N LEU A 44 -24.98 9.62 -4.40
CA LEU A 44 -25.05 10.66 -5.42
C LEU A 44 -25.27 12.05 -4.80
N TYR A 45 -26.24 12.15 -3.89
CA TYR A 45 -26.53 13.43 -3.21
C TYR A 45 -25.29 13.96 -2.47
N GLN A 46 -24.58 13.11 -1.73
CA GLN A 46 -23.38 13.51 -0.99
C GLN A 46 -22.24 13.92 -1.92
N LEU A 47 -22.03 13.20 -3.00
CA LEU A 47 -20.97 13.49 -3.97
C LEU A 47 -21.24 14.80 -4.71
N VAL A 48 -22.48 15.06 -5.10
CA VAL A 48 -22.89 16.34 -5.71
C VAL A 48 -22.74 17.49 -4.72
N LYS A 49 -23.21 17.33 -3.48
CA LYS A 49 -23.10 18.34 -2.43
C LYS A 49 -21.63 18.73 -2.14
N ARG A 50 -20.70 17.78 -2.26
CA ARG A 50 -19.26 18.02 -2.06
C ARG A 50 -18.53 18.46 -3.34
N GLY A 51 -19.22 18.57 -4.46
CA GLY A 51 -18.64 18.96 -5.74
C GLY A 51 -17.68 17.91 -6.32
N CYS A 52 -17.86 16.63 -5.97
CA CYS A 52 -17.14 15.51 -6.57
C CYS A 52 -17.74 15.10 -7.91
N ILE A 53 -19.06 15.24 -8.03
CA ILE A 53 -19.85 14.99 -9.25
C ILE A 53 -20.70 16.24 -9.53
N GLU A 54 -20.82 16.58 -10.81
CA GLU A 54 -21.72 17.61 -11.33
C GLU A 54 -22.79 16.94 -12.20
N ILE A 55 -24.03 17.46 -12.12
CA ILE A 55 -25.14 17.01 -12.96
C ILE A 55 -25.38 18.10 -13.98
N VAL A 56 -24.93 17.91 -15.21
CA VAL A 56 -25.16 18.86 -16.31
C VAL A 56 -26.22 18.27 -17.26
N GLN A 57 -25.86 17.37 -18.13
CA GLN A 57 -26.75 16.50 -18.92
C GLN A 57 -26.62 15.05 -18.49
N GLU A 58 -25.41 14.68 -18.06
CA GLU A 58 -25.03 13.40 -17.49
C GLU A 58 -24.28 13.65 -16.19
N LEU A 59 -23.89 12.57 -15.49
CA LEU A 59 -23.04 12.65 -14.31
C LEU A 59 -21.60 12.92 -14.75
N GLU A 60 -21.07 14.08 -14.40
CA GLU A 60 -19.68 14.44 -14.70
C GLU A 60 -18.84 14.49 -13.42
N LEU A 61 -17.67 13.85 -13.49
CA LEU A 61 -16.69 13.93 -12.42
C LEU A 61 -16.01 15.31 -12.39
N SER A 62 -15.79 15.84 -11.20
CA SER A 62 -14.96 17.03 -11.01
C SER A 62 -13.52 16.80 -11.48
N LYS A 63 -12.76 17.88 -11.65
CA LYS A 63 -11.37 17.80 -12.12
C LYS A 63 -10.51 16.86 -11.28
N ASP A 64 -10.62 16.93 -9.95
CA ASP A 64 -9.84 16.09 -9.05
C ASP A 64 -10.26 14.63 -9.14
N MET A 65 -11.56 14.37 -9.29
CA MET A 65 -12.09 13.01 -9.48
C MET A 65 -11.69 12.45 -10.84
N LYS A 66 -11.72 13.26 -11.91
CA LYS A 66 -11.17 12.85 -13.22
C LYS A 66 -9.71 12.44 -13.13
N TRP A 67 -8.90 13.21 -12.40
CA TRP A 67 -7.50 12.85 -12.18
C TRP A 67 -7.33 11.57 -11.33
N MET A 68 -8.13 11.42 -10.28
CA MET A 68 -8.16 10.19 -9.48
C MET A 68 -8.44 8.96 -10.36
N MET A 69 -9.47 9.02 -11.23
CA MET A 69 -9.79 7.94 -12.16
C MET A 69 -8.68 7.70 -13.18
N GLU A 70 -8.02 8.76 -13.64
CA GLU A 70 -6.88 8.63 -14.54
C GLU A 70 -5.72 7.87 -13.89
N VAL A 71 -5.35 8.19 -12.64
CA VAL A 71 -4.33 7.46 -11.89
C VAL A 71 -4.72 5.99 -11.76
N LEU A 72 -5.97 5.68 -11.37
CA LEU A 72 -6.42 4.30 -11.21
C LEU A 72 -6.38 3.51 -12.52
N ARG A 73 -6.77 4.13 -13.64
CA ARG A 73 -6.76 3.46 -14.96
C ARG A 73 -5.36 3.27 -15.54
N THR A 74 -4.44 4.17 -15.23
CA THR A 74 -3.09 4.18 -15.82
C THR A 74 -2.01 3.67 -14.88
N CYS A 75 -2.37 3.30 -13.65
CA CYS A 75 -1.41 2.75 -12.71
C CYS A 75 -0.82 1.44 -13.25
N LYS A 76 0.47 1.30 -13.06
CA LYS A 76 1.22 0.09 -13.46
C LYS A 76 1.66 -0.74 -12.27
N LYS A 77 1.74 -0.09 -11.12
CA LYS A 77 2.14 -0.75 -9.88
C LYS A 77 1.21 -0.33 -8.74
N VAL A 78 0.93 -1.27 -7.86
CA VAL A 78 0.28 -1.01 -6.58
C VAL A 78 1.20 -1.48 -5.48
N LEU A 79 1.43 -0.63 -4.49
CA LEU A 79 2.02 -1.03 -3.22
C LEU A 79 0.92 -1.18 -2.21
N SER A 80 0.89 -2.30 -1.51
CA SER A 80 0.01 -2.49 -0.36
C SER A 80 0.84 -2.60 0.91
N VAL A 81 0.48 -1.86 1.93
CA VAL A 81 1.10 -1.93 3.25
C VAL A 81 0.08 -2.45 4.24
N VAL A 82 0.49 -3.49 4.95
CA VAL A 82 -0.26 -4.08 6.05
C VAL A 82 0.58 -3.92 7.31
N SER A 83 0.01 -3.30 8.34
CA SER A 83 0.65 -3.18 9.65
C SER A 83 0.24 -4.33 10.55
N ALA A 84 1.20 -4.96 11.23
CA ALA A 84 0.94 -6.00 12.22
C ALA A 84 0.13 -5.50 13.43
N LYS A 85 0.09 -4.19 13.66
CA LYS A 85 -0.71 -3.55 14.73
C LYS A 85 -1.99 -2.91 14.21
N GLY A 86 -2.20 -2.91 12.89
CA GLY A 86 -3.13 -2.01 12.25
C GLY A 86 -4.42 -2.66 11.82
N CYS A 87 -5.47 -1.95 12.12
CA CYS A 87 -6.78 -2.16 11.49
C CYS A 87 -6.86 -1.43 10.14
N GLU A 88 -5.73 -1.11 9.50
CA GLU A 88 -5.68 -0.34 8.27
C GLU A 88 -4.80 -1.01 7.23
N GLN A 89 -5.32 -1.07 6.02
CA GLN A 89 -4.54 -1.37 4.84
C GLN A 89 -4.36 -0.09 4.05
N LYS A 90 -3.13 0.20 3.63
CA LYS A 90 -2.82 1.32 2.74
C LYS A 90 -2.38 0.81 1.39
N CYS A 91 -2.97 1.36 0.35
CA CYS A 91 -2.60 1.05 -1.03
C CYS A 91 -2.15 2.33 -1.75
N TRP A 92 -0.99 2.28 -2.39
CA TRP A 92 -0.50 3.32 -3.30
C TRP A 92 -0.64 2.84 -4.73
N TYR A 93 -1.47 3.52 -5.51
CA TYR A 93 -1.63 3.27 -6.94
C TYR A 93 -0.69 4.22 -7.67
N LEU A 94 0.29 3.68 -8.38
CA LEU A 94 1.40 4.43 -8.95
C LEU A 94 1.23 4.55 -10.46
N ALA A 95 1.09 5.79 -10.94
CA ALA A 95 1.02 6.14 -12.35
C ALA A 95 2.08 7.20 -12.67
N GLN A 96 2.36 7.39 -13.97
CA GLN A 96 3.28 8.44 -14.40
C GLN A 96 2.82 9.86 -14.02
N SER A 97 1.51 10.07 -13.94
CA SER A 97 0.90 11.35 -13.58
C SER A 97 0.90 11.65 -12.08
N GLY A 98 1.27 10.71 -11.23
CA GLY A 98 1.25 10.82 -9.77
C GLY A 98 0.81 9.54 -9.08
N ALA A 99 0.46 9.65 -7.80
CA ALA A 99 -0.03 8.54 -7.03
C ALA A 99 -1.32 8.85 -6.30
N LEU A 100 -2.14 7.83 -6.15
CA LEU A 100 -3.30 7.81 -5.28
C LEU A 100 -2.98 6.95 -4.07
N VAL A 101 -3.18 7.48 -2.87
CA VAL A 101 -3.10 6.71 -1.62
C VAL A 101 -4.51 6.44 -1.15
N MET A 102 -4.83 5.17 -0.97
CA MET A 102 -6.10 4.74 -0.42
C MET A 102 -5.86 4.06 0.92
N GLU A 103 -6.44 4.60 1.96
CA GLU A 103 -6.42 4.03 3.31
C GLU A 103 -7.77 3.34 3.52
N LEU A 104 -7.71 2.03 3.69
CA LEU A 104 -8.85 1.13 3.81
C LEU A 104 -8.93 0.63 5.26
N PRO A 105 -9.69 1.32 6.13
CA PRO A 105 -9.83 0.88 7.52
C PRO A 105 -10.69 -0.39 7.59
N ILE A 106 -10.24 -1.38 8.37
CA ILE A 106 -10.96 -2.66 8.54
C ILE A 106 -12.27 -2.45 9.31
N LEU A 107 -12.28 -1.50 10.24
CA LEU A 107 -13.40 -1.26 11.16
C LEU A 107 -14.26 -0.04 10.81
N SER A 108 -13.93 0.72 9.77
CA SER A 108 -14.69 1.90 9.33
C SER A 108 -15.28 1.66 7.96
N GLU A 109 -16.42 2.28 7.70
CA GLU A 109 -17.02 2.29 6.36
C GLU A 109 -16.49 3.43 5.47
N GLU A 110 -15.64 4.30 6.02
CA GLU A 110 -15.06 5.41 5.28
C GLU A 110 -13.68 5.05 4.75
N VAL A 111 -13.49 5.28 3.47
CA VAL A 111 -12.22 5.17 2.77
C VAL A 111 -11.61 6.55 2.64
N ARG A 112 -10.38 6.72 3.12
CA ARG A 112 -9.63 7.95 2.91
C ARG A 112 -8.82 7.85 1.63
N VAL A 113 -8.95 8.84 0.76
CA VAL A 113 -8.23 8.93 -0.50
C VAL A 113 -7.41 10.21 -0.54
N ARG A 114 -6.11 10.09 -0.85
CA ARG A 114 -5.20 11.23 -1.00
C ARG A 114 -4.53 11.19 -2.36
N LEU A 115 -4.42 12.36 -2.99
CA LEU A 115 -3.70 12.55 -4.24
C LEU A 115 -2.34 13.14 -3.89
N ILE A 116 -1.26 12.45 -4.25
CA ILE A 116 0.12 12.86 -3.96
C ILE A 116 0.93 12.99 -5.25
N SER A 117 1.92 13.88 -5.24
CA SER A 117 2.86 13.98 -6.36
C SER A 117 3.85 12.80 -6.33
N GLN A 118 4.35 12.43 -7.51
CA GLN A 118 5.30 11.34 -7.66
C GLN A 118 6.55 11.51 -6.79
N GLU A 119 7.03 12.74 -6.63
CA GLU A 119 8.21 13.09 -5.83
C GLU A 119 8.08 12.73 -4.35
N LYS A 120 6.84 12.66 -3.84
CA LYS A 120 6.54 12.38 -2.43
C LYS A 120 6.26 10.91 -2.13
N ILE A 121 6.13 10.06 -3.14
CA ILE A 121 5.75 8.65 -2.96
C ILE A 121 6.71 7.94 -2.02
N THR A 122 8.01 8.05 -2.28
CA THR A 122 9.04 7.39 -1.46
C THR A 122 9.00 7.86 -0.01
N GLU A 123 8.87 9.17 0.21
CA GLU A 123 8.80 9.75 1.55
C GLU A 123 7.55 9.29 2.32
N GLU A 124 6.42 9.24 1.66
CA GLU A 124 5.16 8.77 2.24
C GLU A 124 5.22 7.29 2.63
N ILE A 125 5.76 6.44 1.75
CA ILE A 125 5.93 5.03 2.03
C ILE A 125 6.92 4.84 3.17
N PHE A 126 8.05 5.55 3.14
CA PHE A 126 9.06 5.49 4.19
C PHE A 126 8.51 5.92 5.54
N ALA A 127 7.77 7.04 5.61
CA ALA A 127 7.15 7.52 6.83
C ALA A 127 6.12 6.53 7.40
N GLY A 128 5.44 5.76 6.53
CA GLY A 128 4.47 4.74 6.93
C GLY A 128 5.08 3.44 7.47
N THR A 129 6.41 3.28 7.43
CA THR A 129 7.08 2.02 7.79
C THR A 129 7.70 2.00 9.19
N ASP A 130 7.53 3.03 10.00
CA ASP A 130 8.17 3.19 11.32
C ASP A 130 9.71 2.98 11.33
N LEU A 131 10.35 3.01 10.16
CA LEU A 131 11.79 2.98 10.06
C LEU A 131 12.39 4.28 10.58
N THR A 132 12.88 4.23 11.81
CA THR A 132 13.63 5.35 12.36
C THR A 132 15.03 5.38 11.75
N GLU A 133 15.50 6.57 11.37
CA GLU A 133 16.88 6.81 10.94
C GLU A 133 17.84 6.69 12.13
N LYS A 134 18.00 5.49 12.68
CA LYS A 134 19.11 5.22 13.58
C LYS A 134 20.27 4.69 12.74
N PRO A 135 21.36 5.45 12.58
CA PRO A 135 22.57 4.92 11.98
C PRO A 135 23.01 3.71 12.81
N LEU A 136 23.50 2.68 12.13
CA LEU A 136 24.22 1.60 12.78
C LEU A 136 25.44 2.23 13.49
N GLU A 137 25.35 2.49 14.79
CA GLU A 137 26.48 2.80 15.60
C GLU A 137 27.36 1.56 15.71
N ASN A 138 28.16 1.26 14.66
CA ASN A 138 29.24 0.32 14.80
C ASN A 138 30.31 0.56 13.74
N GLU A 139 31.30 1.30 14.11
CA GLU A 139 32.67 1.23 13.58
C GLU A 139 33.26 -0.15 13.87
N ALA A 140 32.74 -1.22 13.32
CA ALA A 140 33.27 -2.55 13.47
C ALA A 140 34.10 -2.91 12.25
N THR A 141 35.38 -3.17 12.48
CA THR A 141 36.35 -3.69 11.51
C THR A 141 35.77 -4.79 10.60
N GLY A 142 36.10 -4.78 9.30
CA GLY A 142 35.50 -5.57 8.23
C GLY A 142 35.15 -7.04 8.48
N ARG A 143 35.94 -7.78 9.31
CA ARG A 143 35.63 -9.17 9.70
C ARG A 143 34.40 -9.33 10.61
N LYS A 144 34.06 -8.30 11.39
CA LYS A 144 32.84 -8.30 12.21
C LYS A 144 31.61 -8.05 11.36
N ILE A 145 31.72 -7.37 10.22
CA ILE A 145 30.61 -7.06 9.34
C ILE A 145 30.06 -8.31 8.64
N GLU A 146 30.92 -9.19 8.14
CA GLU A 146 30.50 -10.45 7.48
C GLU A 146 29.77 -11.40 8.44
N ASN A 147 30.31 -11.57 9.66
CA ASN A 147 29.66 -12.40 10.70
C ASN A 147 28.33 -11.77 11.16
N PHE A 148 28.27 -10.47 11.16
CA PHE A 148 27.09 -9.69 11.50
C PHE A 148 25.98 -9.82 10.44
N GLN A 149 26.33 -9.70 9.15
CA GLN A 149 25.42 -9.89 8.04
C GLN A 149 24.84 -11.31 8.00
N SER A 150 25.67 -12.32 8.26
CA SER A 150 25.19 -13.71 8.29
C SER A 150 24.24 -13.98 9.45
N SER A 151 24.49 -13.39 10.63
CA SER A 151 23.61 -13.52 11.79
C SER A 151 22.24 -12.86 11.56
N ILE A 152 22.21 -11.65 10.98
CA ILE A 152 20.97 -10.95 10.68
C ILE A 152 20.17 -11.67 9.59
N LYS A 153 20.85 -12.18 8.55
CA LYS A 153 20.20 -12.97 7.51
C LYS A 153 19.51 -14.19 8.11
N LYS A 154 20.20 -14.90 9.00
CA LYS A 154 19.66 -16.08 9.70
C LYS A 154 18.46 -15.70 10.57
N GLU A 155 18.56 -14.62 11.36
CA GLU A 155 17.45 -14.11 12.18
C GLU A 155 16.20 -13.79 11.33
N GLY A 156 16.38 -13.12 10.17
CA GLY A 156 15.29 -12.82 9.25
C GLY A 156 14.69 -14.07 8.61
N GLU A 157 15.50 -15.06 8.25
CA GLU A 157 15.03 -16.33 7.70
C GLU A 157 14.24 -17.15 8.75
N GLU A 158 14.75 -17.26 9.97
CA GLU A 158 14.04 -17.91 11.08
C GLU A 158 12.72 -17.22 11.39
N LEU A 159 12.67 -15.89 11.33
CA LEU A 159 11.43 -15.13 11.53
C LEU A 159 10.38 -15.48 10.46
N LEU A 160 10.77 -15.54 9.19
CA LEU A 160 9.88 -15.89 8.09
C LEU A 160 9.38 -17.32 8.17
N GLU A 161 10.26 -18.26 8.50
CA GLU A 161 9.90 -19.67 8.66
C GLU A 161 8.90 -19.85 9.80
N ASN A 162 9.15 -19.22 10.95
CA ASN A 162 8.26 -19.27 12.11
C ASN A 162 6.86 -18.70 11.82
N LEU A 163 6.78 -17.71 10.92
CA LEU A 163 5.51 -17.05 10.56
C LEU A 163 4.91 -17.59 9.26
N SER A 164 5.59 -18.54 8.60
CA SER A 164 5.18 -19.10 7.30
C SER A 164 4.93 -18.04 6.23
N ILE A 165 5.62 -16.90 6.30
CA ILE A 165 5.48 -15.81 5.33
C ILE A 165 6.40 -16.06 4.14
N ASN A 166 5.83 -16.10 2.96
CA ASN A 166 6.54 -16.20 1.69
C ASN A 166 5.83 -15.35 0.60
N MET A 167 6.26 -15.46 -0.64
CA MET A 167 5.63 -14.75 -1.76
C MET A 167 4.18 -15.19 -2.00
N ASP A 168 3.82 -16.43 -1.69
CA ASP A 168 2.50 -16.99 -1.92
C ASP A 168 1.52 -16.71 -0.76
N THR A 169 2.01 -16.17 0.37
CA THR A 169 1.17 -15.85 1.53
C THR A 169 0.07 -14.87 1.11
N SER A 170 -1.17 -15.21 1.33
CA SER A 170 -2.28 -14.35 0.97
C SER A 170 -2.32 -13.09 1.84
N GLN A 171 -2.94 -12.03 1.33
CA GLN A 171 -3.10 -10.80 2.09
C GLN A 171 -3.99 -11.01 3.33
N LYS A 172 -4.96 -11.90 3.24
CA LYS A 172 -5.82 -12.26 4.36
C LYS A 172 -5.01 -12.91 5.48
N ASP A 173 -4.12 -13.85 5.12
CA ASP A 173 -3.24 -14.52 6.10
C ASP A 173 -2.29 -13.52 6.75
N ILE A 174 -1.82 -12.50 6.00
CA ILE A 174 -0.98 -11.43 6.54
C ILE A 174 -1.75 -10.58 7.57
N LEU A 175 -3.02 -10.29 7.31
CA LEU A 175 -3.87 -9.53 8.24
C LEU A 175 -4.19 -10.33 9.52
N GLU A 176 -4.17 -11.66 9.45
CA GLU A 176 -4.42 -12.56 10.57
C GLU A 176 -3.17 -12.84 11.42
N ILE A 177 -1.99 -12.29 11.06
CA ILE A 177 -0.77 -12.39 11.88
C ILE A 177 -0.94 -11.51 13.13
N GLU A 178 -1.66 -12.03 14.10
CA GLU A 178 -1.69 -11.50 15.45
C GLU A 178 -0.37 -11.86 16.13
N ASP A 179 0.30 -10.91 16.77
CA ASP A 179 1.51 -11.14 17.58
C ASP A 179 2.75 -11.69 16.83
N ALA A 180 2.95 -11.31 15.60
CA ALA A 180 4.23 -11.55 14.95
C ALA A 180 5.34 -10.78 15.67
N ASN A 181 5.87 -11.36 16.74
CA ASN A 181 6.93 -10.77 17.53
C ASN A 181 8.06 -10.26 16.63
N GLY A 182 8.16 -8.93 16.53
CA GLY A 182 9.16 -8.26 15.72
C GLY A 182 8.70 -7.75 14.36
N ILE A 183 7.68 -8.29 13.70
CA ILE A 183 7.18 -7.73 12.43
C ILE A 183 6.39 -6.45 12.73
N LYS A 184 6.70 -5.39 11.97
CA LYS A 184 6.04 -4.09 12.06
C LYS A 184 5.10 -3.85 10.89
N ASN A 185 5.62 -4.00 9.68
CA ASN A 185 4.87 -3.81 8.45
C ASN A 185 5.30 -4.82 7.37
N ILE A 186 4.36 -5.14 6.49
CA ILE A 186 4.63 -5.89 5.26
C ILE A 186 4.19 -5.04 4.09
N VAL A 187 5.12 -4.75 3.18
CA VAL A 187 4.86 -4.03 1.93
C VAL A 187 4.91 -5.03 0.79
N SER A 188 3.85 -5.11 0.02
CA SER A 188 3.79 -5.93 -1.19
C SER A 188 3.70 -5.04 -2.41
N VAL A 189 4.53 -5.32 -3.40
CA VAL A 189 4.58 -4.60 -4.69
C VAL A 189 3.96 -5.48 -5.76
N TRP A 190 2.93 -4.98 -6.41
CA TRP A 190 2.15 -5.68 -7.42
C TRP A 190 2.26 -5.00 -8.77
N ASP A 191 2.43 -5.77 -9.82
CA ASP A 191 2.24 -5.29 -11.19
C ASP A 191 0.75 -5.27 -11.55
N VAL A 192 0.35 -4.18 -12.19
CA VAL A 192 -1.03 -3.94 -12.63
C VAL A 192 -1.05 -3.64 -14.13
N ALA A 193 -1.94 -4.29 -14.85
CA ALA A 193 -2.28 -3.95 -16.22
C ALA A 193 -3.81 -4.05 -16.40
N ASP A 194 -4.37 -3.16 -17.20
CA ASP A 194 -5.81 -3.08 -17.45
C ASP A 194 -6.65 -3.06 -16.15
N MET A 195 -6.18 -2.31 -15.13
CA MET A 195 -6.76 -2.19 -13.78
C MET A 195 -6.74 -3.49 -12.96
N LYS A 196 -6.16 -4.58 -13.46
CA LYS A 196 -6.06 -5.87 -12.78
C LYS A 196 -4.66 -6.14 -12.28
N VAL A 197 -4.59 -6.71 -11.09
CA VAL A 197 -3.33 -7.22 -10.53
C VAL A 197 -2.93 -8.48 -11.29
N HIS A 198 -1.71 -8.47 -11.83
CA HIS A 198 -1.18 -9.60 -12.59
C HIS A 198 -0.23 -10.47 -11.76
N ALA A 199 0.68 -9.85 -11.04
CA ALA A 199 1.70 -10.58 -10.31
C ALA A 199 2.17 -9.81 -9.06
N LEU A 200 2.54 -10.55 -8.02
CA LEU A 200 3.32 -10.03 -6.91
C LEU A 200 4.79 -10.02 -7.35
N VAL A 201 5.39 -8.83 -7.41
CA VAL A 201 6.76 -8.64 -7.88
C VAL A 201 7.76 -8.77 -6.73
N GLU A 202 7.43 -8.19 -5.59
CA GLU A 202 8.33 -8.09 -4.45
C GLU A 202 7.53 -7.94 -3.16
N ARG A 203 8.08 -8.47 -2.06
CA ARG A 203 7.54 -8.28 -0.73
C ARG A 203 8.65 -7.82 0.22
N LEU A 204 8.38 -6.76 0.97
CA LEU A 204 9.30 -6.18 1.94
C LEU A 204 8.72 -6.43 3.33
N VAL A 205 9.44 -7.17 4.17
CA VAL A 205 9.03 -7.45 5.55
C VAL A 205 9.87 -6.60 6.48
N PHE A 206 9.21 -5.66 7.16
CA PHE A 206 9.84 -4.80 8.15
C PHE A 206 9.74 -5.44 9.52
N TYR A 207 10.87 -5.64 10.18
CA TYR A 207 10.90 -6.26 11.48
C TYR A 207 11.91 -5.60 12.42
N GLU A 208 11.70 -5.78 13.72
CA GLU A 208 12.61 -5.37 14.77
C GLU A 208 13.42 -6.60 15.20
N GLY A 209 14.68 -6.63 14.79
CA GLY A 209 15.63 -7.66 15.19
C GLY A 209 16.43 -7.24 16.43
N SER A 210 17.33 -8.12 16.87
CA SER A 210 18.21 -7.90 18.04
C SER A 210 19.06 -6.63 17.95
N LEU A 211 19.30 -6.15 16.74
CA LEU A 211 20.17 -5.00 16.43
C LEU A 211 19.40 -3.82 15.82
N GLY A 212 18.08 -3.74 16.03
CA GLY A 212 17.19 -2.67 15.55
C GLY A 212 16.41 -3.05 14.30
N TYR A 213 15.80 -2.05 13.65
CA TYR A 213 14.89 -2.27 12.51
C TYR A 213 15.63 -2.76 11.25
N ARG A 214 15.03 -3.70 10.55
CA ARG A 214 15.55 -4.35 9.34
C ARG A 214 14.44 -4.53 8.33
N VAL A 215 14.82 -4.67 7.07
CA VAL A 215 13.92 -5.01 5.97
C VAL A 215 14.42 -6.27 5.30
N LEU A 216 13.60 -7.29 5.26
CA LEU A 216 13.83 -8.48 4.45
C LEU A 216 13.10 -8.32 3.13
N VAL A 217 13.83 -8.41 2.04
CA VAL A 217 13.30 -8.31 0.68
C VAL A 217 13.12 -9.73 0.14
N LEU A 218 11.88 -10.06 -0.23
CA LEU A 218 11.52 -11.29 -0.91
C LEU A 218 11.22 -10.96 -2.37
N LYS A 219 11.98 -11.56 -3.28
CA LYS A 219 11.77 -11.42 -4.72
C LYS A 219 12.10 -12.74 -5.39
N ASP A 220 11.11 -13.35 -6.02
CA ASP A 220 11.22 -14.70 -6.57
C ASP A 220 11.80 -15.66 -5.53
N GLU A 221 12.91 -16.35 -5.88
CA GLU A 221 13.65 -17.23 -4.96
C GLU A 221 14.77 -16.49 -4.18
N SER A 222 14.96 -15.19 -4.42
CA SER A 222 16.02 -14.41 -3.80
C SER A 222 15.56 -13.74 -2.51
N ARG A 223 16.43 -13.73 -1.50
CA ARG A 223 16.22 -13.06 -0.22
C ARG A 223 17.38 -12.13 0.06
N GLN A 224 17.10 -10.90 0.38
CA GLN A 224 18.10 -9.90 0.73
C GLN A 224 17.68 -9.16 1.99
N VAL A 225 18.60 -8.93 2.91
CA VAL A 225 18.37 -8.12 4.09
C VAL A 225 18.94 -6.72 3.88
N VAL A 226 18.13 -5.72 4.07
CA VAL A 226 18.49 -4.30 4.01
C VAL A 226 18.66 -3.78 5.44
N PHE A 227 19.75 -3.09 5.71
CA PHE A 227 20.17 -2.76 7.08
C PHE A 227 19.86 -1.33 7.49
N ASP A 228 19.78 -0.41 6.55
CA ASP A 228 19.62 1.01 6.86
C ASP A 228 18.59 1.72 5.97
N SER A 229 18.24 2.94 6.36
CA SER A 229 17.25 3.74 5.70
C SER A 229 17.66 4.18 4.29
N ILE A 230 18.97 4.37 4.04
CA ILE A 230 19.50 4.81 2.75
C ILE A 230 19.39 3.66 1.74
N GLU A 231 19.83 2.48 2.13
CA GLU A 231 19.74 1.26 1.31
C GLU A 231 18.25 0.94 1.01
N PHE A 232 17.38 1.06 2.02
CA PHE A 232 15.95 0.86 1.83
C PHE A 232 15.34 1.86 0.84
N ARG A 233 15.62 3.17 0.99
CA ARG A 233 15.13 4.20 0.06
C ARG A 233 15.56 3.92 -1.37
N LYS A 234 16.82 3.52 -1.57
CA LYS A 234 17.34 3.12 -2.87
C LYS A 234 16.59 1.92 -3.42
N LYS A 235 16.40 0.88 -2.59
CA LYS A 235 15.68 -0.33 -2.96
C LYS A 235 14.22 -0.04 -3.34
N LEU A 236 13.56 0.77 -2.52
CA LEU A 236 12.19 1.20 -2.80
C LEU A 236 12.09 1.98 -4.11
N GLN A 237 13.01 2.90 -4.39
CA GLN A 237 13.05 3.63 -5.65
C GLN A 237 13.26 2.70 -6.85
N GLU A 238 14.13 1.69 -6.73
CA GLU A 238 14.33 0.67 -7.78
C GLU A 238 13.05 -0.15 -8.03
N SER A 239 12.28 -0.45 -6.98
CA SER A 239 11.03 -1.20 -7.08
C SER A 239 9.87 -0.37 -7.66
N LEU A 240 9.97 0.96 -7.60
CA LEU A 240 8.97 1.89 -8.14
C LEU A 240 9.15 2.19 -9.64
N LEU A 241 10.35 1.99 -10.16
CA LEU A 241 10.69 2.16 -11.58
C LEU A 241 10.31 0.90 -12.39
#